data_1ebcd3685e6da753da5e3b7ca652723e
#
_entry.id   1ebcd3685e6da753da5e3b7ca652723e
#
_cell.length_a   1.000
_cell.length_b   1.000
_cell.length_c   1.000
_cell.angle_alpha   90.00
_cell.angle_beta   90.00
_cell.angle_gamma   90.00
#
_symmetry.space_group_name_H-M   'P 1'
#
loop_
_entity.id
_entity.type
_entity.pdbx_description
1 polymer ?
#
loop_
_entity_poly.entity_id
_entity_poly.type
_entity_poly.pdbx_seq_one_letter_code
_entity_poly.pdbx_strand_id
1 'polypeptide(L)'
;MSQPTLKHGDWAKIIESRQKQNSHKKTHTPWLKFVYLGLVFLTVFVVFYWTSLPSAQAQTPLSGESQTRIARYFSKQFMMRTWQLDEVKFSEYGVITHIRVPKKLNMEGDVLSNYVRHSLCPPASSVIWRDIKTHPLTMNLFVSLQRKGQKAQCDNPNAPQTS
;
A
#
# COMPACT_ATOMS: atom_id res chain seq x y z
N MET A 1 -23.74 47.09 74.46
CA MET A 1 -23.21 46.38 73.28
C MET A 1 -23.68 47.13 72.08
N SER A 2 -22.77 47.94 71.46
CA SER A 2 -23.08 48.77 70.28
C SER A 2 -22.77 47.99 69.01
N GLN A 3 -23.81 47.75 68.26
CA GLN A 3 -23.60 47.14 66.91
C GLN A 3 -23.00 48.19 65.95
N PRO A 4 -21.98 47.81 65.18
CA PRO A 4 -21.42 48.75 64.22
C PRO A 4 -22.40 48.87 63.04
N THR A 5 -22.94 50.05 62.82
CA THR A 5 -23.73 50.40 61.64
C THR A 5 -22.82 50.50 60.42
N LEU A 6 -22.90 49.54 59.56
CA LEU A 6 -22.22 49.56 58.24
C LEU A 6 -22.78 50.74 57.42
N LYS A 7 -21.87 51.70 57.10
CA LYS A 7 -22.23 52.86 56.28
C LYS A 7 -22.42 52.39 54.80
N HIS A 8 -23.41 52.97 54.13
CA HIS A 8 -23.88 52.61 52.80
C HIS A 8 -22.78 52.56 51.72
N GLY A 9 -21.59 53.21 51.94
CA GLY A 9 -20.44 53.20 51.04
C GLY A 9 -19.57 51.96 51.13
N ASP A 10 -19.67 51.13 52.16
CA ASP A 10 -18.83 49.93 52.30
C ASP A 10 -19.30 48.75 51.47
N TRP A 11 -20.57 48.72 51.12
CA TRP A 11 -21.10 47.68 50.23
C TRP A 11 -20.56 47.78 48.80
N ALA A 12 -20.36 48.99 48.29
CA ALA A 12 -19.77 49.23 46.95
C ALA A 12 -18.37 48.67 46.86
N LYS A 13 -17.54 48.84 47.89
CA LYS A 13 -16.15 48.33 47.93
C LYS A 13 -16.13 46.80 48.01
N ILE A 14 -17.08 46.18 48.72
CA ILE A 14 -17.16 44.73 48.82
C ILE A 14 -17.59 44.11 47.48
N ILE A 15 -18.52 44.74 46.77
CA ILE A 15 -18.94 44.31 45.45
C ILE A 15 -17.79 44.44 44.44
N GLU A 16 -17.11 45.55 44.45
CA GLU A 16 -15.97 45.82 43.54
C GLU A 16 -14.80 44.84 43.77
N SER A 17 -14.49 44.52 45.03
CA SER A 17 -13.48 43.54 45.39
C SER A 17 -13.84 42.12 44.96
N ARG A 18 -15.12 41.72 45.07
CA ARG A 18 -15.60 40.44 44.58
C ARG A 18 -15.61 40.35 43.03
N GLN A 19 -15.94 41.41 42.36
CA GLN A 19 -15.92 41.49 40.91
C GLN A 19 -14.49 41.40 40.37
N LYS A 20 -13.52 42.00 41.03
CA LYS A 20 -12.09 41.91 40.69
C LYS A 20 -11.53 40.52 40.95
N GLN A 21 -12.00 39.79 41.95
CA GLN A 21 -11.55 38.43 42.25
C GLN A 21 -12.11 37.40 41.24
N ASN A 22 -13.25 37.65 40.63
CA ASN A 22 -13.84 36.77 39.63
C ASN A 22 -13.27 36.97 38.21
N SER A 23 -12.65 38.13 37.92
CA SER A 23 -12.07 38.40 36.61
C SER A 23 -10.74 37.70 36.36
N HIS A 24 -10.09 37.11 37.36
CA HIS A 24 -8.84 36.38 37.23
C HIS A 24 -8.95 34.88 37.14
N LYS A 25 -10.13 34.32 37.15
CA LYS A 25 -10.31 32.93 36.70
C LYS A 25 -10.26 32.92 35.18
N LYS A 26 -9.02 32.95 34.58
CA LYS A 26 -8.79 32.48 33.22
C LYS A 26 -9.32 31.05 33.17
N THR A 27 -10.52 30.91 32.66
CA THR A 27 -11.04 29.62 32.25
C THR A 27 -10.11 29.11 31.15
N HIS A 28 -9.14 28.29 31.53
CA HIS A 28 -8.47 27.44 30.57
C HIS A 28 -9.57 26.62 29.91
N THR A 29 -10.02 27.10 28.77
CA THR A 29 -11.07 26.48 28.00
C THR A 29 -10.63 25.03 27.74
N PRO A 30 -11.38 24.04 28.24
CA PRO A 30 -10.99 22.62 28.05
C PRO A 30 -10.85 22.27 26.57
N TRP A 31 -11.42 23.09 25.69
CA TRP A 31 -11.34 22.97 24.25
C TRP A 31 -9.90 23.03 23.70
N LEU A 32 -9.00 23.84 24.26
CA LEU A 32 -7.59 23.91 23.88
C LEU A 32 -6.89 22.55 24.10
N LYS A 33 -7.26 21.82 25.16
CA LYS A 33 -6.72 20.48 25.43
C LYS A 33 -7.17 19.47 24.37
N PHE A 34 -8.42 19.56 23.91
CA PHE A 34 -8.94 18.70 22.86
C PHE A 34 -8.32 19.02 21.49
N VAL A 35 -8.08 20.30 21.20
CA VAL A 35 -7.37 20.70 19.97
C VAL A 35 -5.94 20.16 19.95
N TYR A 36 -5.22 20.29 21.08
CA TYR A 36 -3.88 19.75 21.20
C TYR A 36 -3.84 18.23 21.07
N LEU A 37 -4.77 17.54 21.73
CA LEU A 37 -4.89 16.09 21.64
C LEU A 37 -5.20 15.64 20.20
N GLY A 38 -6.10 16.33 19.52
CA GLY A 38 -6.43 16.08 18.11
C GLY A 38 -5.23 16.27 17.18
N LEU A 39 -4.42 17.29 17.42
CA LEU A 39 -3.25 17.59 16.62
C LEU A 39 -2.15 16.51 16.81
N VAL A 40 -1.96 16.03 18.04
CA VAL A 40 -1.04 14.93 18.35
C VAL A 40 -1.52 13.64 17.68
N PHE A 41 -2.81 13.32 17.74
CA PHE A 41 -3.37 12.15 17.06
C PHE A 41 -3.17 12.23 15.54
N LEU A 42 -3.38 13.40 14.96
CA LEU A 42 -3.23 13.62 13.53
C LEU A 42 -1.77 13.45 13.09
N THR A 43 -0.80 13.97 13.86
CA THR A 43 0.63 13.78 13.56
C THR A 43 1.06 12.33 13.67
N VAL A 44 0.61 11.61 14.71
CA VAL A 44 0.90 10.17 14.86
C VAL A 44 0.29 9.37 13.71
N PHE A 45 -0.95 9.70 13.31
CA PHE A 45 -1.62 9.02 12.20
C PHE A 45 -0.90 9.26 10.87
N VAL A 46 -0.47 10.49 10.60
CA VAL A 46 0.30 10.82 9.39
C VAL A 46 1.63 10.07 9.36
N VAL A 47 2.38 10.07 10.48
CA VAL A 47 3.66 9.34 10.56
C VAL A 47 3.44 7.84 10.37
N PHE A 48 2.42 7.27 11.02
CA PHE A 48 2.08 5.85 10.86
C PHE A 48 1.69 5.51 9.41
N TYR A 49 0.90 6.37 8.77
CA TYR A 49 0.51 6.19 7.38
C TYR A 49 1.72 6.22 6.44
N TRP A 50 2.65 7.14 6.64
CA TRP A 50 3.87 7.25 5.83
C TRP A 50 4.83 6.08 6.03
N THR A 51 4.94 5.56 7.24
CA THR A 51 5.80 4.40 7.54
C THR A 51 5.16 3.07 7.12
N SER A 52 3.84 3.01 7.02
CA SER A 52 3.11 1.82 6.57
C SER A 52 2.99 1.71 5.05
N LEU A 53 3.36 2.75 4.29
CA LEU A 53 3.49 2.63 2.85
C LEU A 53 4.62 1.62 2.56
N PRO A 54 4.31 0.46 1.92
CA PRO A 54 5.35 -0.48 1.53
C PRO A 54 6.33 0.31 0.66
N SER A 55 7.57 0.42 1.13
CA SER A 55 8.66 0.96 0.33
C SER A 55 8.74 0.11 -0.93
N ALA A 56 8.18 0.59 -2.03
CA ALA A 56 8.42 0.01 -3.34
C ALA A 56 9.93 0.11 -3.54
N GLN A 57 10.65 -0.95 -3.22
CA GLN A 57 12.07 -1.04 -3.48
C GLN A 57 12.23 -0.80 -4.97
N ALA A 58 12.82 0.33 -5.32
CA ALA A 58 13.15 0.66 -6.70
C ALA A 58 14.09 -0.44 -7.21
N GLN A 59 13.52 -1.43 -7.89
CA GLN A 59 14.27 -2.52 -8.46
C GLN A 59 15.02 -1.97 -9.65
N THR A 60 16.32 -2.25 -9.72
CA THR A 60 17.13 -1.87 -10.87
C THR A 60 16.49 -2.42 -12.14
N PRO A 61 16.24 -1.60 -13.16
CA PRO A 61 15.60 -2.05 -14.39
C PRO A 61 16.38 -3.22 -15.01
N LEU A 62 15.67 -4.18 -15.57
CA LEU A 62 16.27 -5.33 -16.25
C LEU A 62 17.06 -4.85 -17.47
N SER A 63 18.29 -5.35 -17.64
CA SER A 63 19.08 -5.03 -18.82
C SER A 63 18.39 -5.50 -20.11
N GLY A 64 18.58 -4.77 -21.22
CA GLY A 64 17.96 -5.13 -22.49
C GLY A 64 18.33 -6.56 -22.97
N GLU A 65 19.52 -7.03 -22.63
CA GLU A 65 19.94 -8.40 -22.92
C GLU A 65 19.13 -9.43 -22.12
N SER A 66 18.91 -9.18 -20.81
CA SER A 66 18.04 -10.04 -19.99
C SER A 66 16.61 -10.03 -20.50
N GLN A 67 16.07 -8.87 -20.87
CA GLN A 67 14.72 -8.77 -21.46
C GLN A 67 14.60 -9.63 -22.73
N THR A 68 15.61 -9.58 -23.61
CA THR A 68 15.63 -10.38 -24.84
C THR A 68 15.68 -11.88 -24.54
N ARG A 69 16.48 -12.31 -23.56
CA ARG A 69 16.55 -13.72 -23.15
C ARG A 69 15.22 -14.20 -22.55
N ILE A 70 14.60 -13.38 -21.70
CA ILE A 70 13.30 -13.68 -21.09
C ILE A 70 12.21 -13.79 -22.17
N ALA A 71 12.13 -12.84 -23.09
CA ALA A 71 11.17 -12.87 -24.19
C ALA A 71 11.35 -14.12 -25.07
N ARG A 72 12.60 -14.46 -25.40
CA ARG A 72 12.93 -15.66 -26.18
C ARG A 72 12.55 -16.96 -25.45
N TYR A 73 12.75 -17.02 -24.13
CA TYR A 73 12.36 -18.18 -23.32
C TYR A 73 10.84 -18.42 -23.41
N PHE A 74 10.04 -17.40 -23.17
CA PHE A 74 8.58 -17.54 -23.24
C PHE A 74 8.09 -17.79 -24.67
N SER A 75 8.68 -17.16 -25.68
CA SER A 75 8.35 -17.45 -27.08
C SER A 75 8.52 -18.93 -27.41
N LYS A 76 9.63 -19.55 -27.00
CA LYS A 76 9.86 -20.98 -27.20
C LYS A 76 8.87 -21.86 -26.43
N GLN A 77 8.53 -21.47 -25.21
CA GLN A 77 7.62 -22.24 -24.36
C GLN A 77 6.20 -22.33 -24.95
N PHE A 78 5.75 -21.27 -25.64
CA PHE A 78 4.40 -21.19 -26.21
C PHE A 78 4.32 -21.45 -27.71
N MET A 79 5.44 -21.66 -28.41
CA MET A 79 5.49 -21.81 -29.88
C MET A 79 4.65 -22.97 -30.42
N MET A 80 4.55 -24.08 -29.69
CA MET A 80 3.89 -25.31 -30.12
C MET A 80 2.59 -25.61 -29.36
N ARG A 81 2.03 -24.61 -28.68
CA ARG A 81 0.85 -24.80 -27.82
C ARG A 81 -0.38 -24.09 -28.38
N THR A 82 -1.57 -24.53 -27.96
CA THR A 82 -2.84 -23.86 -28.26
C THR A 82 -2.98 -22.48 -27.64
N TRP A 83 -2.18 -22.21 -26.62
CA TRP A 83 -2.08 -20.91 -25.97
C TRP A 83 -0.95 -20.13 -26.60
N GLN A 84 -1.19 -18.88 -26.92
CA GLN A 84 -0.26 -18.03 -27.67
C GLN A 84 0.32 -16.96 -26.76
N LEU A 85 1.64 -16.81 -26.82
CA LEU A 85 2.30 -15.65 -26.24
C LEU A 85 1.93 -14.43 -27.08
N ASP A 86 1.35 -13.40 -26.47
CA ASP A 86 1.04 -12.14 -27.11
C ASP A 86 2.21 -11.15 -26.92
N GLU A 87 2.63 -10.96 -25.66
CA GLU A 87 3.70 -10.01 -25.32
C GLU A 87 4.33 -10.36 -23.97
N VAL A 88 5.60 -10.03 -23.82
CA VAL A 88 6.28 -9.96 -22.52
C VAL A 88 6.56 -8.51 -22.21
N LYS A 89 5.93 -7.98 -21.16
CA LYS A 89 6.04 -6.59 -20.73
C LYS A 89 7.00 -6.47 -19.56
N PHE A 90 7.96 -5.57 -19.69
CA PHE A 90 8.93 -5.28 -18.66
C PHE A 90 8.62 -3.94 -18.03
N SER A 91 8.59 -3.89 -16.72
CA SER A 91 8.40 -2.67 -15.95
C SER A 91 9.35 -2.67 -14.75
N GLU A 92 9.50 -1.53 -14.11
CA GLU A 92 10.20 -1.42 -12.82
C GLU A 92 9.56 -2.25 -11.70
N TYR A 93 8.27 -2.62 -11.86
CA TYR A 93 7.53 -3.43 -10.89
C TYR A 93 7.59 -4.93 -11.18
N GLY A 94 8.18 -5.35 -12.31
CA GLY A 94 8.32 -6.75 -12.64
C GLY A 94 8.09 -7.09 -14.11
N VAL A 95 7.98 -8.40 -14.36
CA VAL A 95 7.78 -8.98 -15.69
C VAL A 95 6.34 -9.48 -15.79
N ILE A 96 5.61 -9.05 -16.81
CA ILE A 96 4.25 -9.50 -17.09
C ILE A 96 4.21 -10.21 -18.43
N THR A 97 3.87 -11.49 -18.42
CA THR A 97 3.72 -12.29 -19.64
C THR A 97 2.24 -12.35 -20.01
N HIS A 98 1.90 -11.79 -21.15
CA HIS A 98 0.55 -11.78 -21.70
C HIS A 98 0.33 -13.00 -22.58
N ILE A 99 -0.61 -13.87 -22.17
CA ILE A 99 -0.90 -15.14 -22.82
C ILE A 99 -2.35 -15.15 -23.28
N ARG A 100 -2.56 -15.31 -24.57
CA ARG A 100 -3.89 -15.45 -25.17
C ARG A 100 -4.33 -16.90 -25.08
N VAL A 101 -5.49 -17.11 -24.46
CA VAL A 101 -6.13 -18.43 -24.37
C VAL A 101 -7.37 -18.51 -25.27
N PRO A 102 -7.68 -19.67 -25.88
CA PRO A 102 -8.77 -19.79 -26.86
C PRO A 102 -10.15 -19.64 -26.21
N LYS A 103 -10.28 -19.98 -24.91
CA LYS A 103 -11.52 -19.91 -24.15
C LYS A 103 -11.26 -19.39 -22.75
N LYS A 104 -12.26 -18.71 -22.17
CA LYS A 104 -12.20 -18.32 -20.75
C LYS A 104 -12.08 -19.59 -19.89
N LEU A 105 -11.12 -19.56 -18.98
CA LEU A 105 -10.93 -20.65 -18.02
C LEU A 105 -12.00 -20.51 -16.94
N ASN A 106 -12.67 -21.64 -16.64
CA ASN A 106 -13.65 -21.72 -15.55
C ASN A 106 -12.96 -21.94 -14.20
N MET A 107 -11.84 -21.25 -14.00
CA MET A 107 -11.05 -21.31 -12.78
C MET A 107 -10.83 -19.88 -12.30
N GLU A 108 -11.01 -19.66 -11.00
CA GLU A 108 -10.84 -18.35 -10.39
C GLU A 108 -10.06 -18.49 -9.07
N GLY A 109 -9.46 -17.39 -8.62
CA GLY A 109 -8.76 -17.32 -7.34
C GLY A 109 -7.61 -18.34 -7.23
N ASP A 110 -7.62 -19.07 -6.12
CA ASP A 110 -6.53 -19.99 -5.77
C ASP A 110 -6.38 -21.18 -6.74
N VAL A 111 -7.48 -21.64 -7.31
CA VAL A 111 -7.46 -22.75 -8.29
C VAL A 111 -6.69 -22.33 -9.54
N LEU A 112 -6.95 -21.12 -10.03
CA LEU A 112 -6.21 -20.57 -11.16
C LEU A 112 -4.74 -20.36 -10.81
N SER A 113 -4.45 -19.77 -9.66
CA SER A 113 -3.09 -19.52 -9.20
C SER A 113 -2.28 -20.80 -9.13
N ASN A 114 -2.84 -21.85 -8.55
CA ASN A 114 -2.19 -23.17 -8.49
C ASN A 114 -1.97 -23.77 -9.87
N TYR A 115 -2.97 -23.70 -10.74
CA TYR A 115 -2.83 -24.17 -12.12
C TYR A 115 -1.68 -23.45 -12.86
N VAL A 116 -1.62 -22.12 -12.76
CA VAL A 116 -0.58 -21.31 -13.40
C VAL A 116 0.80 -21.66 -12.85
N ARG A 117 0.93 -21.77 -11.52
CA ARG A 117 2.20 -22.15 -10.87
C ARG A 117 2.76 -23.45 -11.39
N HIS A 118 1.91 -24.47 -11.50
CA HIS A 118 2.36 -25.81 -11.92
C HIS A 118 2.50 -25.98 -13.42
N SER A 119 1.73 -25.25 -14.23
CA SER A 119 1.65 -25.52 -15.67
C SER A 119 2.39 -24.49 -16.54
N LEU A 120 2.51 -23.25 -16.08
CA LEU A 120 3.00 -22.14 -16.89
C LEU A 120 4.25 -21.46 -16.31
N CYS A 121 4.39 -21.43 -15.00
CA CYS A 121 5.55 -20.83 -14.39
C CYS A 121 6.82 -21.66 -14.64
N PRO A 122 7.97 -21.00 -14.82
CA PRO A 122 9.23 -21.71 -14.89
C PRO A 122 9.51 -22.48 -13.61
N PRO A 123 10.03 -23.72 -13.67
CA PRO A 123 10.42 -24.45 -12.47
C PRO A 123 11.51 -23.69 -11.70
N ALA A 124 11.61 -23.88 -10.38
CA ALA A 124 12.56 -23.16 -9.53
C ALA A 124 14.02 -23.31 -9.98
N SER A 125 14.38 -24.45 -10.61
CA SER A 125 15.70 -24.73 -11.17
C SER A 125 15.96 -24.05 -12.51
N SER A 126 14.99 -23.35 -13.08
CA SER A 126 15.13 -22.74 -14.41
C SER A 126 16.16 -21.61 -14.43
N VAL A 127 17.00 -21.62 -15.45
CA VAL A 127 18.04 -20.59 -15.69
C VAL A 127 17.44 -19.20 -15.83
N ILE A 128 16.18 -19.09 -16.27
CA ILE A 128 15.50 -17.82 -16.49
C ILE A 128 15.41 -16.95 -15.22
N TRP A 129 15.39 -17.56 -14.04
CA TRP A 129 15.33 -16.83 -12.78
C TRP A 129 16.59 -15.98 -12.53
N ARG A 130 17.73 -16.34 -13.11
CA ARG A 130 18.95 -15.50 -13.07
C ARG A 130 18.77 -14.19 -13.84
N ASP A 131 18.01 -14.23 -14.93
CA ASP A 131 17.72 -13.05 -15.75
C ASP A 131 16.60 -12.20 -15.11
N ILE A 132 15.58 -12.83 -14.52
CA ILE A 132 14.48 -12.17 -13.81
C ILE A 132 14.95 -11.58 -12.47
N LYS A 133 15.97 -12.16 -11.85
CA LYS A 133 16.51 -11.76 -10.53
C LYS A 133 15.41 -11.81 -9.46
N THR A 134 15.24 -10.71 -8.71
CA THR A 134 14.24 -10.54 -7.65
C THR A 134 12.89 -10.01 -8.15
N HIS A 135 12.77 -9.71 -9.45
CA HIS A 135 11.54 -9.15 -9.99
C HIS A 135 10.39 -10.16 -9.94
N PRO A 136 9.17 -9.74 -9.59
CA PRO A 136 8.00 -10.61 -9.68
C PRO A 136 7.68 -10.94 -11.13
N LEU A 137 7.33 -12.19 -11.38
CA LEU A 137 6.84 -12.67 -12.66
C LEU A 137 5.34 -12.92 -12.58
N THR A 138 4.58 -12.23 -13.40
CA THR A 138 3.11 -12.37 -13.45
C THR A 138 2.67 -12.90 -14.80
N MET A 139 1.85 -13.95 -14.78
CA MET A 139 1.15 -14.46 -15.95
C MET A 139 -0.22 -13.81 -16.07
N ASN A 140 -0.52 -13.19 -17.20
CA ASN A 140 -1.83 -12.61 -17.50
C ASN A 140 -2.49 -13.42 -18.61
N LEU A 141 -3.53 -14.17 -18.26
CA LEU A 141 -4.29 -15.02 -19.17
C LEU A 141 -5.52 -14.27 -19.64
N PHE A 142 -5.69 -14.08 -20.95
CA PHE A 142 -6.81 -13.34 -21.51
C PHE A 142 -7.35 -13.96 -22.79
N VAL A 143 -8.61 -13.67 -23.11
CA VAL A 143 -9.31 -14.17 -24.31
C VAL A 143 -9.49 -13.04 -25.32
N SER A 144 -9.79 -11.83 -24.85
CA SER A 144 -10.13 -10.69 -25.71
C SER A 144 -8.93 -9.81 -26.04
N LEU A 145 -9.01 -9.07 -27.14
CA LEU A 145 -7.98 -8.10 -27.56
C LEU A 145 -7.71 -6.99 -26.52
N GLN A 146 -8.64 -6.77 -25.59
CA GLN A 146 -8.45 -5.77 -24.51
C GLN A 146 -7.44 -6.19 -23.45
N ARG A 147 -6.89 -7.40 -23.53
CA ARG A 147 -5.92 -7.97 -22.56
C ARG A 147 -6.41 -7.93 -21.10
N LYS A 148 -7.71 -7.74 -20.90
CA LYS A 148 -8.35 -7.90 -19.60
C LYS A 148 -8.51 -9.39 -19.33
N GLY A 149 -7.81 -9.89 -18.33
CA GLY A 149 -7.75 -11.30 -18.03
C GLY A 149 -7.46 -11.58 -16.58
N GLN A 150 -7.24 -12.84 -16.30
CA GLN A 150 -6.91 -13.34 -14.97
C GLN A 150 -5.39 -13.32 -14.79
N LYS A 151 -4.93 -12.80 -13.66
CA LYS A 151 -3.51 -12.68 -13.34
C LYS A 151 -3.15 -13.68 -12.24
N ALA A 152 -2.03 -14.32 -12.40
CA ALA A 152 -1.43 -15.15 -11.36
C ALA A 152 0.07 -14.88 -11.30
N GLN A 153 0.61 -14.83 -10.09
CA GLN A 153 2.03 -14.60 -9.85
C GLN A 153 2.76 -15.93 -9.73
N CYS A 154 3.95 -16.00 -10.34
CA CYS A 154 4.85 -17.13 -10.18
C CYS A 154 5.72 -16.95 -8.95
N ASP A 155 6.01 -18.05 -8.26
CA ASP A 155 6.93 -18.05 -7.13
C ASP A 155 8.35 -17.89 -7.63
N ASN A 156 8.96 -16.75 -7.34
CA ASN A 156 10.33 -16.48 -7.70
C ASN A 156 11.27 -16.99 -6.59
N PRO A 157 12.15 -17.99 -6.87
CA PRO A 157 13.05 -18.54 -5.86
C PRO A 157 14.10 -17.53 -5.36
N ASN A 158 14.33 -16.44 -6.10
CA ASN A 158 15.28 -15.39 -5.75
C ASN A 158 14.62 -14.19 -5.05
N ALA A 159 13.29 -14.20 -4.91
CA ALA A 159 12.60 -13.14 -4.18
C ALA A 159 12.88 -13.23 -2.68
N PRO A 160 13.04 -12.10 -1.98
CA PRO A 160 13.15 -12.12 -0.53
C PRO A 160 11.86 -12.73 0.05
N GLN A 161 12.02 -13.81 0.82
CA GLN A 161 10.91 -14.40 1.53
C GLN A 161 10.54 -13.47 2.67
N THR A 162 9.39 -12.83 2.57
CA THR A 162 8.79 -12.10 3.70
C THR A 162 8.27 -13.15 4.69
N SER A 163 9.07 -13.39 5.73
CA SER A 163 8.68 -14.18 6.90
C SER A 163 7.72 -13.41 7.78
#